data_8795fdc08db9ba7d6733ee01994db069
#
_entry.id   8795fdc08db9ba7d6733ee01994db069
#
_cell.length_a   1.000
_cell.length_b   1.000
_cell.length_c   1.000
_cell.angle_alpha   90.00
_cell.angle_beta   90.00
_cell.angle_gamma   90.00
#
_symmetry.space_group_name_H-M   'P 1'
#
loop_
_entity.id
_entity.type
_entity.pdbx_description
1 polymer ?
#
loop_
_entity_poly.entity_id
_entity_poly.type
_entity_poly.pdbx_seq_one_letter_code
_entity_poly.pdbx_strand_id
1 'polypeptide(L)'
;MKRDISIIGAIPLVVFLALWELLPRAGVIDPVFLPPLSTVAETVAGLWQGGDLQTHALVSLRRALGGFLAAVVLGLPLGLVVGGWFPRLQAALEPLMELFAQANPVVLFHIIILFLGIGEGAKTFIIGWLCLWPVAFSAMNGVRNADPLLLKAARSLGVGRLRLFVSVVIPSAAPSIFDGLRLSAGYAFIMLIAAEMMGASSGLGWLVIQAQESYHVARIFAGATVITALALAVDGILKLIALWLAPAREAEESRPFGEIAVNTKEV
;
A
#
# COMPACT_ATOMS: atom_id res chain seq x y z
N MET A 1 27.92 -12.04 -0.45
CA MET A 1 27.55 -10.61 -0.37
C MET A 1 26.04 -10.37 -0.26
N LYS A 2 25.12 -10.88 -1.16
CA LYS A 2 23.64 -10.73 -0.97
C LYS A 2 23.09 -11.42 0.29
N ARG A 3 23.68 -12.53 0.71
CA ARG A 3 23.25 -13.33 1.89
C ARG A 3 23.63 -12.66 3.22
N ASP A 4 24.77 -11.98 3.25
CA ASP A 4 25.28 -11.28 4.45
C ASP A 4 24.48 -10.00 4.74
N ILE A 5 24.07 -9.27 3.69
CA ILE A 5 23.22 -8.08 3.80
C ILE A 5 21.83 -8.45 4.35
N SER A 6 21.29 -9.62 3.99
CA SER A 6 20.00 -10.12 4.51
C SER A 6 20.10 -10.45 6.00
N ILE A 7 21.21 -10.99 6.47
CA ILE A 7 21.43 -11.32 7.89
C ILE A 7 21.58 -10.03 8.72
N ILE A 8 22.36 -9.06 8.23
CA ILE A 8 22.55 -7.76 8.89
C ILE A 8 21.20 -7.01 9.00
N GLY A 9 20.34 -7.08 7.98
CA GLY A 9 19.01 -6.48 8.00
C GLY A 9 18.02 -7.16 8.97
N ALA A 10 18.23 -8.44 9.30
CA ALA A 10 17.38 -9.16 10.23
C ALA A 10 17.71 -8.86 11.71
N ILE A 11 18.97 -8.46 12.01
CA ILE A 11 19.43 -8.21 13.39
C ILE A 11 18.56 -7.17 14.11
N PRO A 12 18.28 -5.97 13.57
CA PRO A 12 17.45 -4.98 14.25
C PRO A 12 16.04 -5.50 14.56
N LEU A 13 15.46 -6.28 13.67
CA LEU A 13 14.14 -6.87 13.87
C LEU A 13 14.14 -7.89 15.01
N VAL A 14 15.13 -8.78 15.02
CA VAL A 14 15.28 -9.78 16.10
C VAL A 14 15.55 -9.11 17.45
N VAL A 15 16.41 -8.09 17.47
CA VAL A 15 16.69 -7.31 18.68
C VAL A 15 15.42 -6.61 19.18
N PHE A 16 14.64 -6.00 18.29
CA PHE A 16 13.37 -5.36 18.64
C PHE A 16 12.37 -6.35 19.25
N LEU A 17 12.17 -7.51 18.63
CA LEU A 17 11.25 -8.53 19.12
C LEU A 17 11.74 -9.13 20.47
N ALA A 18 13.04 -9.34 20.62
CA ALA A 18 13.63 -9.79 21.88
C ALA A 18 13.45 -8.76 23.00
N LEU A 19 13.68 -7.48 22.73
CA LEU A 19 13.44 -6.40 23.69
C LEU A 19 11.96 -6.32 24.07
N TRP A 20 11.05 -6.43 23.12
CA TRP A 20 9.61 -6.44 23.38
C TRP A 20 9.18 -7.59 24.30
N GLU A 21 9.76 -8.76 24.14
CA GLU A 21 9.49 -9.92 25.00
C GLU A 21 10.13 -9.78 26.39
N LEU A 22 11.39 -9.32 26.46
CA LEU A 22 12.19 -9.34 27.68
C LEU A 22 11.88 -8.17 28.62
N LEU A 23 11.62 -6.96 28.12
CA LEU A 23 11.40 -5.77 28.95
C LEU A 23 10.18 -5.91 29.89
N PRO A 24 9.01 -6.37 29.43
CA PRO A 24 7.87 -6.61 30.31
C PRO A 24 8.12 -7.76 31.29
N ARG A 25 8.79 -8.85 30.84
CA ARG A 25 9.11 -9.98 31.73
C ARG A 25 10.13 -9.65 32.81
N ALA A 26 11.05 -8.75 32.52
CA ALA A 26 12.02 -8.26 33.50
C ALA A 26 11.44 -7.24 34.50
N GLY A 27 10.16 -6.85 34.35
CA GLY A 27 9.52 -5.86 35.19
C GLY A 27 9.98 -4.41 34.93
N VAL A 28 10.71 -4.16 33.84
CA VAL A 28 11.14 -2.81 33.45
C VAL A 28 9.94 -2.00 32.95
N ILE A 29 9.02 -2.67 32.27
CA ILE A 29 7.76 -2.09 31.80
C ILE A 29 6.63 -2.95 32.38
N ASP A 30 5.61 -2.32 32.96
CA ASP A 30 4.45 -3.05 33.46
C ASP A 30 3.74 -3.79 32.33
N PRO A 31 3.52 -5.12 32.42
CA PRO A 31 2.80 -5.93 31.46
C PRO A 31 1.37 -5.44 31.16
N VAL A 32 0.79 -4.64 32.04
CA VAL A 32 -0.51 -3.98 31.83
C VAL A 32 -0.46 -2.97 30.69
N PHE A 33 0.67 -2.28 30.50
CA PHE A 33 0.83 -1.29 29.41
C PHE A 33 1.46 -1.90 28.16
N LEU A 34 2.43 -2.80 28.33
CA LEU A 34 3.09 -3.49 27.23
C LEU A 34 3.09 -4.99 27.51
N PRO A 35 2.11 -5.76 27.01
CA PRO A 35 2.10 -7.20 27.19
C PRO A 35 3.28 -7.84 26.43
N PRO A 36 3.90 -8.90 26.99
CA PRO A 36 4.91 -9.69 26.30
C PRO A 36 4.39 -10.20 24.95
N LEU A 37 5.28 -10.32 23.98
CA LEU A 37 4.93 -10.78 22.64
C LEU A 37 4.27 -12.18 22.65
N SER A 38 4.72 -13.05 23.57
CA SER A 38 4.12 -14.38 23.82
C SER A 38 2.65 -14.27 24.22
N THR A 39 2.30 -13.36 25.15
CA THR A 39 0.92 -13.12 25.58
C THR A 39 0.05 -12.59 24.42
N VAL A 40 0.64 -11.72 23.58
CA VAL A 40 -0.05 -11.26 22.36
C VAL A 40 -0.30 -12.43 21.40
N ALA A 41 0.69 -13.31 21.19
CA ALA A 41 0.55 -14.47 20.33
C ALA A 41 -0.50 -15.47 20.85
N GLU A 42 -0.54 -15.73 22.15
CA GLU A 42 -1.57 -16.56 22.80
C GLU A 42 -2.96 -15.94 22.62
N THR A 43 -3.08 -14.61 22.78
CA THR A 43 -4.33 -13.87 22.56
C THR A 43 -4.81 -13.99 21.10
N VAL A 44 -3.91 -13.85 20.13
CA VAL A 44 -4.21 -14.06 18.70
C VAL A 44 -4.70 -15.48 18.46
N ALA A 45 -4.00 -16.50 19.01
CA ALA A 45 -4.39 -17.90 18.90
C ALA A 45 -5.76 -18.18 19.51
N GLY A 46 -6.06 -17.61 20.69
CA GLY A 46 -7.36 -17.75 21.35
C GLY A 46 -8.50 -17.12 20.55
N LEU A 47 -8.30 -15.90 20.03
CA LEU A 47 -9.26 -15.22 19.17
C LEU A 47 -9.48 -15.95 17.83
N TRP A 48 -8.42 -16.59 17.31
CA TRP A 48 -8.49 -17.43 16.13
C TRP A 48 -9.33 -18.70 16.38
N GLN A 49 -9.08 -19.40 17.47
CA GLN A 49 -9.84 -20.61 17.84
C GLN A 49 -11.32 -20.30 18.14
N GLY A 50 -11.61 -19.13 18.70
CA GLY A 50 -12.97 -18.65 18.96
C GLY A 50 -13.77 -18.26 17.71
N GLY A 51 -13.13 -18.09 16.55
CA GLY A 51 -13.78 -17.68 15.31
C GLY A 51 -13.97 -16.17 15.15
N ASP A 52 -13.74 -15.39 16.20
CA ASP A 52 -13.93 -13.94 16.19
C ASP A 52 -12.95 -13.25 15.25
N LEU A 53 -11.68 -13.66 15.31
CA LEU A 53 -10.61 -13.03 14.53
C LEU A 53 -10.81 -13.22 13.02
N GLN A 54 -11.22 -14.41 12.58
CA GLN A 54 -11.48 -14.71 11.16
C GLN A 54 -12.62 -13.84 10.63
N THR A 55 -13.70 -13.73 11.41
CA THR A 55 -14.87 -12.94 11.04
C THR A 55 -14.49 -11.47 10.88
N HIS A 56 -13.80 -10.88 11.85
CA HIS A 56 -13.36 -9.49 11.81
C HIS A 56 -12.32 -9.24 10.73
N ALA A 57 -11.35 -10.15 10.57
CA ALA A 57 -10.32 -10.04 9.53
C ALA A 57 -10.91 -10.09 8.12
N LEU A 58 -11.88 -10.98 7.87
CA LEU A 58 -12.55 -11.09 6.57
C LEU A 58 -13.33 -9.82 6.22
N VAL A 59 -14.06 -9.26 7.19
CA VAL A 59 -14.81 -8.02 7.01
C VAL A 59 -13.88 -6.87 6.70
N SER A 60 -12.80 -6.71 7.46
CA SER A 60 -11.79 -5.68 7.23
C SER A 60 -11.11 -5.83 5.87
N LEU A 61 -10.71 -7.05 5.51
CA LEU A 61 -10.09 -7.33 4.22
C LEU A 61 -11.03 -7.01 3.05
N ARG A 62 -12.31 -7.36 3.15
CA ARG A 62 -13.32 -7.05 2.13
C ARG A 62 -13.48 -5.54 1.93
N ARG A 63 -13.49 -4.75 3.03
CA ARG A 63 -13.58 -3.28 2.96
C ARG A 63 -12.32 -2.67 2.34
N ALA A 64 -11.13 -3.09 2.80
CA ALA A 64 -9.86 -2.62 2.28
C ALA A 64 -9.71 -2.90 0.79
N LEU A 65 -9.94 -4.15 0.38
CA LEU A 65 -9.87 -4.56 -1.02
C LEU A 65 -10.94 -3.89 -1.87
N GLY A 66 -12.18 -3.75 -1.36
CA GLY A 66 -13.25 -3.07 -2.08
C GLY A 66 -12.92 -1.61 -2.40
N GLY A 67 -12.44 -0.85 -1.40
CA GLY A 67 -12.01 0.53 -1.60
C GLY A 67 -10.76 0.63 -2.50
N PHE A 68 -9.77 -0.21 -2.26
CA PHE A 68 -8.55 -0.27 -3.07
C PHE A 68 -8.86 -0.60 -4.54
N LEU A 69 -9.66 -1.63 -4.83
CA LEU A 69 -10.01 -2.00 -6.20
C LEU A 69 -10.82 -0.91 -6.91
N ALA A 70 -11.75 -0.27 -6.20
CA ALA A 70 -12.47 0.89 -6.75
C ALA A 70 -11.50 2.02 -7.13
N ALA A 71 -10.52 2.31 -6.27
CA ALA A 71 -9.48 3.29 -6.54
C ALA A 71 -8.60 2.91 -7.74
N VAL A 72 -8.25 1.64 -7.89
CA VAL A 72 -7.48 1.15 -9.06
C VAL A 72 -8.28 1.30 -10.35
N VAL A 73 -9.56 0.88 -10.34
CA VAL A 73 -10.43 0.95 -11.52
C VAL A 73 -10.66 2.39 -11.98
N LEU A 74 -10.71 3.36 -11.08
CA LEU A 74 -10.93 4.77 -11.40
C LEU A 74 -9.61 5.54 -11.55
N GLY A 75 -8.65 5.35 -10.66
CA GLY A 75 -7.41 6.11 -10.61
C GLY A 75 -6.42 5.74 -11.70
N LEU A 76 -6.32 4.44 -12.04
CA LEU A 76 -5.41 4.00 -13.08
C LEU A 76 -5.79 4.58 -14.47
N PRO A 77 -7.04 4.46 -14.96
CA PRO A 77 -7.44 5.10 -16.22
C PRO A 77 -7.31 6.63 -16.16
N LEU A 78 -7.69 7.25 -15.03
CA LEU A 78 -7.56 8.70 -14.85
C LEU A 78 -6.10 9.13 -15.03
N GLY A 79 -5.16 8.51 -14.31
CA GLY A 79 -3.74 8.84 -14.39
C GLY A 79 -3.14 8.59 -15.78
N LEU A 80 -3.49 7.46 -16.42
CA LEU A 80 -3.04 7.12 -17.78
C LEU A 80 -3.54 8.10 -18.83
N VAL A 81 -4.81 8.49 -18.78
CA VAL A 81 -5.42 9.42 -19.74
C VAL A 81 -4.88 10.84 -19.54
N VAL A 82 -4.85 11.32 -18.30
CA VAL A 82 -4.35 12.66 -17.98
C VAL A 82 -2.87 12.78 -18.32
N GLY A 83 -2.05 11.78 -17.95
CA GLY A 83 -0.59 11.81 -18.15
C GLY A 83 -0.16 11.59 -19.60
N GLY A 84 -0.94 10.84 -20.42
CA GLY A 84 -0.47 10.39 -21.73
C GLY A 84 -1.10 11.07 -22.95
N TRP A 85 -2.32 11.55 -22.83
CA TRP A 85 -3.09 11.97 -24.00
C TRP A 85 -3.26 13.47 -24.17
N PHE A 86 -3.38 14.20 -23.05
CA PHE A 86 -3.78 15.59 -23.05
C PHE A 86 -2.91 16.47 -22.15
N PRO A 87 -1.72 16.92 -22.60
CA PRO A 87 -0.82 17.75 -21.76
C PRO A 87 -1.47 19.04 -21.24
N ARG A 88 -2.40 19.64 -22.03
CA ARG A 88 -3.14 20.82 -21.58
C ARG A 88 -4.16 20.50 -20.49
N LEU A 89 -4.81 19.35 -20.60
CA LEU A 89 -5.76 18.84 -19.60
C LEU A 89 -5.01 18.49 -18.32
N GLN A 90 -3.84 17.87 -18.44
CA GLN A 90 -2.96 17.59 -17.29
C GLN A 90 -2.62 18.86 -16.54
N ALA A 91 -2.09 19.88 -17.22
CA ALA A 91 -1.72 21.16 -16.60
C ALA A 91 -2.91 21.86 -15.91
N ALA A 92 -4.14 21.64 -16.40
CA ALA A 92 -5.34 22.19 -15.80
C ALA A 92 -5.87 21.35 -14.61
N LEU A 93 -5.76 20.00 -14.67
CA LEU A 93 -6.30 19.11 -13.65
C LEU A 93 -5.31 18.81 -12.52
N GLU A 94 -4.01 18.84 -12.78
CA GLU A 94 -2.97 18.49 -11.80
C GLU A 94 -3.11 19.31 -10.50
N PRO A 95 -3.27 20.67 -10.52
CA PRO A 95 -3.48 21.45 -9.29
C PRO A 95 -4.77 21.08 -8.55
N LEU A 96 -5.85 20.72 -9.30
CA LEU A 96 -7.11 20.32 -8.71
C LEU A 96 -6.99 18.92 -8.06
N MET A 97 -6.30 18.01 -8.72
CA MET A 97 -6.02 16.67 -8.17
C MET A 97 -5.16 16.78 -6.90
N GLU A 98 -4.15 17.64 -6.90
CA GLU A 98 -3.32 17.91 -5.72
C GLU A 98 -4.16 18.46 -4.56
N LEU A 99 -5.06 19.41 -4.84
CA LEU A 99 -5.96 19.96 -3.83
C LEU A 99 -6.82 18.86 -3.18
N PHE A 100 -7.43 18.00 -3.98
CA PHE A 100 -8.25 16.90 -3.47
C PHE A 100 -7.42 15.83 -2.75
N ALA A 101 -6.21 15.56 -3.20
CA ALA A 101 -5.29 14.62 -2.56
C ALA A 101 -4.84 15.09 -1.16
N GLN A 102 -4.76 16.41 -0.95
CA GLN A 102 -4.41 17.01 0.35
C GLN A 102 -5.60 17.06 1.33
N ALA A 103 -6.83 16.77 0.87
CA ALA A 103 -7.98 16.76 1.75
C ALA A 103 -7.80 15.71 2.86
N ASN A 104 -7.92 16.14 4.13
CA ASN A 104 -7.75 15.23 5.26
C ASN A 104 -8.85 14.14 5.24
N PRO A 105 -8.50 12.86 5.07
CA PRO A 105 -9.48 11.80 4.88
C PRO A 105 -10.33 11.54 6.11
N VAL A 106 -9.82 11.80 7.32
CA VAL A 106 -10.58 11.62 8.57
C VAL A 106 -11.69 12.67 8.68
N VAL A 107 -11.39 13.94 8.35
CA VAL A 107 -12.40 15.00 8.32
C VAL A 107 -13.41 14.74 7.21
N LEU A 108 -12.94 14.36 6.03
CA LEU A 108 -13.79 14.03 4.89
C LEU A 108 -14.73 12.87 5.19
N PHE A 109 -14.30 11.87 5.97
CA PHE A 109 -15.13 10.74 6.37
C PHE A 109 -16.39 11.17 7.17
N HIS A 110 -16.26 12.14 8.07
CA HIS A 110 -17.41 12.68 8.79
C HIS A 110 -18.43 13.36 7.85
N ILE A 111 -17.92 14.07 6.84
CA ILE A 111 -18.77 14.69 5.82
C ILE A 111 -19.48 13.61 4.99
N ILE A 112 -18.76 12.57 4.61
CA ILE A 112 -19.32 11.45 3.82
C ILE A 112 -20.42 10.71 4.60
N ILE A 113 -20.24 10.51 5.91
CA ILE A 113 -21.27 9.90 6.77
C ILE A 113 -22.57 10.73 6.75
N LEU A 114 -22.51 12.05 6.67
CA LEU A 114 -23.70 12.88 6.57
C LEU A 114 -24.51 12.62 5.28
N PHE A 115 -23.84 12.31 4.17
CA PHE A 115 -24.47 12.06 2.88
C PHE A 115 -24.87 10.60 2.66
N LEU A 116 -23.99 9.65 3.04
CA LEU A 116 -24.18 8.21 2.79
C LEU A 116 -24.68 7.44 3.99
N GLY A 117 -24.77 8.09 5.16
CA GLY A 117 -25.08 7.41 6.42
C GLY A 117 -23.90 6.60 6.98
N ILE A 118 -24.09 6.10 8.21
CA ILE A 118 -23.14 5.19 8.86
C ILE A 118 -23.32 3.80 8.27
N GLY A 119 -22.46 3.40 7.32
CA GLY A 119 -22.60 2.11 6.64
C GLY A 119 -21.34 1.66 5.92
N GLU A 120 -21.42 0.52 5.25
CA GLU A 120 -20.31 -0.06 4.47
C GLU A 120 -19.93 0.83 3.28
N GLY A 121 -20.90 1.52 2.67
CA GLY A 121 -20.69 2.42 1.55
C GLY A 121 -19.77 3.59 1.91
N ALA A 122 -20.02 4.26 3.04
CA ALA A 122 -19.17 5.38 3.50
C ALA A 122 -17.73 4.93 3.78
N LYS A 123 -17.54 3.76 4.42
CA LYS A 123 -16.22 3.20 4.73
C LYS A 123 -15.46 2.84 3.46
N THR A 124 -16.09 2.10 2.55
CA THR A 124 -15.46 1.71 1.27
C THR A 124 -15.14 2.94 0.41
N PHE A 125 -16.03 3.94 0.40
CA PHE A 125 -15.81 5.19 -0.33
C PHE A 125 -14.57 5.93 0.16
N ILE A 126 -14.43 6.14 1.48
CA ILE A 126 -13.31 6.91 2.01
C ILE A 126 -11.97 6.19 1.84
N ILE A 127 -11.96 4.85 1.95
CA ILE A 127 -10.80 4.03 1.63
C ILE A 127 -10.42 4.23 0.16
N GLY A 128 -11.41 4.13 -0.74
CA GLY A 128 -11.22 4.34 -2.17
C GLY A 128 -10.74 5.75 -2.50
N TRP A 129 -11.29 6.77 -1.85
CA TRP A 129 -10.87 8.16 -2.01
C TRP A 129 -9.37 8.35 -1.69
N LEU A 130 -8.93 7.84 -0.53
CA LEU A 130 -7.51 7.97 -0.15
C LEU A 130 -6.59 7.19 -1.08
N CYS A 131 -7.02 6.01 -1.54
CA CYS A 131 -6.25 5.15 -2.43
C CYS A 131 -6.18 5.68 -3.88
N LEU A 132 -7.17 6.47 -4.31
CA LEU A 132 -7.29 6.97 -5.68
C LEU A 132 -6.08 7.80 -6.12
N TRP A 133 -5.62 8.69 -5.25
CA TRP A 133 -4.61 9.69 -5.59
C TRP A 133 -3.24 9.09 -5.83
N PRO A 134 -2.68 8.22 -4.96
CA PRO A 134 -1.40 7.57 -5.22
C PRO A 134 -1.42 6.75 -6.51
N VAL A 135 -2.51 6.05 -6.80
CA VAL A 135 -2.65 5.28 -8.06
C VAL A 135 -2.66 6.23 -9.25
N ALA A 136 -3.48 7.30 -9.20
CA ALA A 136 -3.59 8.25 -10.31
C ALA A 136 -2.27 8.98 -10.59
N PHE A 137 -1.62 9.50 -9.54
CA PHE A 137 -0.34 10.20 -9.69
C PHE A 137 0.79 9.27 -10.16
N SER A 138 0.86 8.05 -9.65
CA SER A 138 1.88 7.09 -10.09
C SER A 138 1.67 6.65 -11.54
N ALA A 139 0.43 6.46 -11.98
CA ALA A 139 0.12 6.18 -13.36
C ALA A 139 0.47 7.37 -14.27
N MET A 140 0.10 8.60 -13.87
CA MET A 140 0.41 9.83 -14.59
C MET A 140 1.93 10.04 -14.71
N ASN A 141 2.67 9.90 -13.61
CA ASN A 141 4.12 10.03 -13.59
C ASN A 141 4.83 8.94 -14.39
N GLY A 142 4.33 7.70 -14.31
CA GLY A 142 4.88 6.59 -15.09
C GLY A 142 4.79 6.84 -16.60
N VAL A 143 3.65 7.36 -17.07
CA VAL A 143 3.47 7.73 -18.47
C VAL A 143 4.36 8.91 -18.87
N ARG A 144 4.47 9.92 -18.03
CA ARG A 144 5.28 11.12 -18.28
C ARG A 144 6.77 10.81 -18.36
N ASN A 145 7.24 9.86 -17.56
CA ASN A 145 8.64 9.46 -17.49
C ASN A 145 9.00 8.33 -18.47
N ALA A 146 8.12 7.99 -19.43
CA ALA A 146 8.45 7.04 -20.49
C ALA A 146 9.64 7.55 -21.31
N ASP A 147 10.62 6.67 -21.60
CA ASP A 147 11.85 7.03 -22.28
C ASP A 147 11.61 7.70 -23.64
N PRO A 148 12.04 8.97 -23.82
CA PRO A 148 11.85 9.69 -25.06
C PRO A 148 12.52 9.02 -26.27
N LEU A 149 13.61 8.25 -26.06
CA LEU A 149 14.29 7.53 -27.14
C LEU A 149 13.45 6.38 -27.66
N LEU A 150 12.84 5.61 -26.75
CA LEU A 150 11.91 4.53 -27.12
C LEU A 150 10.71 5.09 -27.89
N LEU A 151 10.17 6.23 -27.46
CA LEU A 151 9.05 6.89 -28.13
C LEU A 151 9.42 7.38 -29.52
N LYS A 152 10.61 7.95 -29.70
CA LYS A 152 11.12 8.38 -31.00
C LYS A 152 11.36 7.20 -31.94
N ALA A 153 12.02 6.14 -31.45
CA ALA A 153 12.29 4.93 -32.23
C ALA A 153 11.00 4.27 -32.74
N ALA A 154 10.00 4.11 -31.85
CA ALA A 154 8.72 3.51 -32.22
C ALA A 154 7.96 4.37 -33.26
N ARG A 155 8.02 5.71 -33.15
CA ARG A 155 7.45 6.62 -34.17
C ARG A 155 8.14 6.53 -35.50
N SER A 156 9.48 6.40 -35.53
CA SER A 156 10.26 6.22 -36.76
C SER A 156 9.91 4.92 -37.50
N LEU A 157 9.46 3.89 -36.78
CA LEU A 157 8.95 2.64 -37.30
C LEU A 157 7.48 2.72 -37.81
N GLY A 158 6.87 3.92 -37.76
CA GLY A 158 5.49 4.12 -38.22
C GLY A 158 4.41 3.59 -37.26
N VAL A 159 4.75 3.33 -35.98
CA VAL A 159 3.78 2.84 -34.99
C VAL A 159 2.72 3.91 -34.72
N GLY A 160 1.46 3.57 -34.94
CA GLY A 160 0.32 4.48 -34.68
C GLY A 160 0.17 4.84 -33.22
N ARG A 161 -0.43 6.02 -32.94
CA ARG A 161 -0.50 6.63 -31.61
C ARG A 161 -1.11 5.72 -30.52
N LEU A 162 -2.19 5.02 -30.81
CA LEU A 162 -2.83 4.09 -29.86
C LEU A 162 -1.94 2.88 -29.58
N ARG A 163 -1.33 2.30 -30.63
CA ARG A 163 -0.44 1.16 -30.50
C ARG A 163 0.84 1.55 -29.73
N LEU A 164 1.38 2.74 -29.98
CA LEU A 164 2.50 3.31 -29.23
C LEU A 164 2.17 3.38 -27.71
N PHE A 165 0.97 3.89 -27.40
CA PHE A 165 0.54 4.03 -26.00
C PHE A 165 0.43 2.68 -25.31
N VAL A 166 -0.27 1.71 -25.91
CA VAL A 166 -0.52 0.40 -25.31
C VAL A 166 0.73 -0.48 -25.27
N SER A 167 1.55 -0.46 -26.35
CA SER A 167 2.67 -1.40 -26.48
C SER A 167 4.01 -0.85 -25.98
N VAL A 168 4.14 0.46 -25.77
CA VAL A 168 5.41 1.09 -25.31
C VAL A 168 5.21 1.86 -24.02
N VAL A 169 4.23 2.81 -23.99
CA VAL A 169 4.07 3.72 -22.85
C VAL A 169 3.56 2.99 -21.62
N ILE A 170 2.48 2.20 -21.71
CA ILE A 170 1.93 1.46 -20.56
C ILE A 170 2.94 0.48 -19.97
N PRO A 171 3.63 -0.38 -20.76
CA PRO A 171 4.67 -1.25 -20.22
C PRO A 171 5.84 -0.50 -19.58
N SER A 172 6.27 0.63 -20.14
CA SER A 172 7.33 1.44 -19.54
C SER A 172 6.88 2.14 -18.25
N ALA A 173 5.58 2.44 -18.10
CA ALA A 173 4.99 3.03 -16.91
C ALA A 173 4.69 2.00 -15.80
N ALA A 174 4.69 0.70 -16.13
CA ALA A 174 4.29 -0.37 -15.21
C ALA A 174 5.03 -0.33 -13.85
N PRO A 175 6.36 -0.14 -13.76
CA PRO A 175 7.03 -0.06 -12.47
C PRO A 175 6.49 1.06 -11.57
N SER A 176 6.32 2.26 -12.11
CA SER A 176 5.75 3.40 -11.37
C SER A 176 4.30 3.12 -10.94
N ILE A 177 3.51 2.48 -11.79
CA ILE A 177 2.14 2.06 -11.48
C ILE A 177 2.14 1.09 -10.29
N PHE A 178 3.01 0.08 -10.30
CA PHE A 178 3.10 -0.89 -9.19
C PHE A 178 3.56 -0.25 -7.89
N ASP A 179 4.47 0.71 -7.92
CA ASP A 179 4.87 1.49 -6.74
C ASP A 179 3.66 2.26 -6.18
N GLY A 180 2.86 2.88 -7.03
CA GLY A 180 1.63 3.54 -6.64
C GLY A 180 0.57 2.58 -6.07
N LEU A 181 0.42 1.40 -6.65
CA LEU A 181 -0.49 0.37 -6.14
C LEU A 181 -0.07 -0.11 -4.74
N ARG A 182 1.22 -0.34 -4.51
CA ARG A 182 1.74 -0.75 -3.20
C ARG A 182 1.56 0.33 -2.14
N LEU A 183 1.88 1.58 -2.48
CA LEU A 183 1.65 2.72 -1.59
C LEU A 183 0.17 2.87 -1.24
N SER A 184 -0.69 2.77 -2.24
CA SER A 184 -2.14 2.84 -2.10
C SER A 184 -2.70 1.70 -1.23
N ALA A 185 -2.19 0.48 -1.38
CA ALA A 185 -2.58 -0.64 -0.51
C ALA A 185 -2.23 -0.37 0.97
N GLY A 186 -1.08 0.21 1.26
CA GLY A 186 -0.73 0.65 2.61
C GLY A 186 -1.72 1.69 3.15
N TYR A 187 -2.09 2.68 2.34
CA TYR A 187 -3.08 3.70 2.70
C TYR A 187 -4.49 3.11 2.90
N ALA A 188 -4.85 2.06 2.16
CA ALA A 188 -6.11 1.35 2.37
C ALA A 188 -6.23 0.82 3.80
N PHE A 189 -5.19 0.19 4.33
CA PHE A 189 -5.20 -0.32 5.70
C PHE A 189 -5.19 0.78 6.75
N ILE A 190 -4.47 1.88 6.54
CA ILE A 190 -4.47 3.04 7.45
C ILE A 190 -5.89 3.61 7.56
N MET A 191 -6.55 3.87 6.42
CA MET A 191 -7.89 4.43 6.42
C MET A 191 -8.96 3.45 6.87
N LEU A 192 -8.79 2.16 6.57
CA LEU A 192 -9.65 1.08 7.05
C LEU A 192 -9.77 1.13 8.58
N ILE A 193 -8.63 1.15 9.29
CA ILE A 193 -8.60 1.16 10.75
C ILE A 193 -9.33 2.39 11.27
N ALA A 194 -9.02 3.57 10.75
CA ALA A 194 -9.68 4.82 11.14
C ALA A 194 -11.20 4.75 10.92
N ALA A 195 -11.64 4.26 9.76
CA ALA A 195 -13.06 4.15 9.43
C ALA A 195 -13.79 3.10 10.29
N GLU A 196 -13.10 2.01 10.67
CA GLU A 196 -13.68 0.98 11.54
C GLU A 196 -13.74 1.42 13.00
N MET A 197 -12.77 2.18 13.48
CA MET A 197 -12.79 2.74 14.84
C MET A 197 -13.87 3.80 15.03
N MET A 198 -14.27 4.50 13.97
CA MET A 198 -15.20 5.63 14.06
C MET A 198 -16.67 5.28 13.84
N GLY A 199 -17.03 4.08 13.44
CA GLY A 199 -18.45 3.80 13.18
C GLY A 199 -18.72 2.39 12.64
N ALA A 200 -17.93 1.40 13.04
CA ALA A 200 -18.17 0.02 12.71
C ALA A 200 -18.78 -0.75 13.90
N SER A 201 -19.51 -1.82 13.58
CA SER A 201 -19.94 -2.85 14.53
C SER A 201 -19.20 -4.17 14.34
N SER A 202 -18.22 -4.19 13.41
CA SER A 202 -17.40 -5.35 13.08
C SER A 202 -16.15 -4.92 12.31
N GLY A 203 -15.12 -5.72 12.36
CA GLY A 203 -13.81 -5.47 11.75
C GLY A 203 -12.69 -5.44 12.78
N LEU A 204 -11.44 -5.45 12.31
CA LEU A 204 -10.27 -5.45 13.21
C LEU A 204 -10.09 -4.12 13.96
N GLY A 205 -10.40 -2.99 13.30
CA GLY A 205 -10.39 -1.68 13.96
C GLY A 205 -11.47 -1.57 15.05
N TRP A 206 -12.65 -2.15 14.81
CA TRP A 206 -13.70 -2.26 15.82
C TRP A 206 -13.25 -3.15 16.99
N LEU A 207 -12.60 -4.27 16.72
CA LEU A 207 -12.06 -5.16 17.77
C LEU A 207 -11.05 -4.43 18.64
N VAL A 208 -10.19 -3.60 18.04
CA VAL A 208 -9.21 -2.78 18.77
C VAL A 208 -9.90 -1.74 19.67
N ILE A 209 -10.89 -1.00 19.17
CA ILE A 209 -11.58 0.01 19.99
C ILE A 209 -12.40 -0.63 21.11
N GLN A 210 -13.05 -1.76 20.86
CA GLN A 210 -13.76 -2.51 21.90
C GLN A 210 -12.81 -3.04 22.99
N ALA A 211 -11.62 -3.53 22.58
CA ALA A 211 -10.60 -3.95 23.54
C ALA A 211 -10.06 -2.78 24.35
N GLN A 212 -9.95 -1.59 23.76
CA GLN A 212 -9.56 -0.36 24.44
C GLN A 212 -10.61 0.06 25.49
N GLU A 213 -11.88 0.08 25.13
CA GLU A 213 -12.98 0.43 26.03
C GLU A 213 -13.12 -0.53 27.22
N SER A 214 -12.77 -1.81 27.01
CA SER A 214 -12.75 -2.84 28.05
C SER A 214 -11.40 -3.03 28.76
N TYR A 215 -10.43 -2.16 28.49
CA TYR A 215 -9.06 -2.20 29.08
C TYR A 215 -8.31 -3.52 28.83
N HIS A 216 -8.63 -4.26 27.77
CA HIS A 216 -7.96 -5.51 27.40
C HIS A 216 -6.76 -5.25 26.48
N VAL A 217 -5.64 -4.77 27.06
CA VAL A 217 -4.46 -4.30 26.32
C VAL A 217 -3.88 -5.40 25.40
N ALA A 218 -3.82 -6.65 25.85
CA ALA A 218 -3.34 -7.76 25.02
C ALA A 218 -4.17 -7.94 23.72
N ARG A 219 -5.50 -7.69 23.75
CA ARG A 219 -6.36 -7.73 22.57
C ARG A 219 -6.11 -6.55 21.62
N ILE A 220 -5.75 -5.36 22.15
CA ILE A 220 -5.35 -4.20 21.33
C ILE A 220 -4.13 -4.58 20.50
N PHE A 221 -3.08 -5.10 21.16
CA PHE A 221 -1.86 -5.53 20.47
C PHE A 221 -2.09 -6.71 19.52
N ALA A 222 -2.96 -7.65 19.88
CA ALA A 222 -3.36 -8.75 18.99
C ALA A 222 -4.03 -8.23 17.71
N GLY A 223 -5.00 -7.32 17.84
CA GLY A 223 -5.65 -6.68 16.70
C GLY A 223 -4.66 -5.92 15.81
N ALA A 224 -3.80 -5.08 16.41
CA ALA A 224 -2.77 -4.34 15.69
C ALA A 224 -1.78 -5.26 14.95
N THR A 225 -1.37 -6.36 15.58
CA THR A 225 -0.47 -7.36 14.97
C THR A 225 -1.13 -8.02 13.74
N VAL A 226 -2.40 -8.40 13.85
CA VAL A 226 -3.13 -9.03 12.73
C VAL A 226 -3.35 -8.04 11.58
N ILE A 227 -3.71 -6.79 11.88
CA ILE A 227 -3.83 -5.73 10.86
C ILE A 227 -2.51 -5.56 10.11
N THR A 228 -1.39 -5.46 10.85
CA THR A 228 -0.06 -5.33 10.26
C THR A 228 0.31 -6.55 9.40
N ALA A 229 0.02 -7.75 9.87
CA ALA A 229 0.27 -8.98 9.13
C ALA A 229 -0.54 -9.03 7.82
N LEU A 230 -1.82 -8.63 7.85
CA LEU A 230 -2.65 -8.55 6.64
C LEU A 230 -2.15 -7.49 5.66
N ALA A 231 -1.76 -6.31 6.14
CA ALA A 231 -1.20 -5.27 5.30
C ALA A 231 0.11 -5.73 4.61
N LEU A 232 1.00 -6.38 5.35
CA LEU A 232 2.23 -6.96 4.82
C LEU A 232 1.96 -8.10 3.83
N ALA A 233 0.94 -8.92 4.08
CA ALA A 233 0.56 -9.99 3.14
C ALA A 233 0.07 -9.41 1.82
N VAL A 234 -0.76 -8.37 1.85
CA VAL A 234 -1.24 -7.68 0.63
C VAL A 234 -0.08 -6.99 -0.11
N ASP A 235 0.82 -6.29 0.59
CA ASP A 235 2.02 -5.70 -0.03
C ASP A 235 2.91 -6.77 -0.66
N GLY A 236 3.12 -7.89 0.03
CA GLY A 236 3.89 -9.03 -0.49
C GLY A 236 3.27 -9.64 -1.76
N ILE A 237 1.96 -9.80 -1.79
CA ILE A 237 1.25 -10.28 -2.99
C ILE A 237 1.42 -9.29 -4.15
N LEU A 238 1.24 -8.00 -3.92
CA LEU A 238 1.43 -6.98 -4.94
C LEU A 238 2.88 -6.94 -5.45
N LYS A 239 3.86 -7.12 -4.56
CA LYS A 239 5.26 -7.25 -4.95
C LYS A 239 5.52 -8.47 -5.83
N LEU A 240 4.97 -9.61 -5.50
CA LEU A 240 5.08 -10.82 -6.32
C LEU A 240 4.46 -10.63 -7.70
N ILE A 241 3.29 -9.99 -7.78
CA ILE A 241 2.62 -9.67 -9.04
C ILE A 241 3.49 -8.70 -9.87
N ALA A 242 4.08 -7.68 -9.25
CA ALA A 242 4.98 -6.74 -9.91
C ALA A 242 6.19 -7.43 -10.52
N LEU A 243 6.84 -8.32 -9.77
CA LEU A 243 7.99 -9.12 -10.24
C LEU A 243 7.64 -10.01 -11.43
N TRP A 244 6.44 -10.57 -11.43
CA TRP A 244 5.97 -11.46 -12.50
C TRP A 244 5.62 -10.70 -13.79
N LEU A 245 5.04 -9.49 -13.67
CA LEU A 245 4.59 -8.68 -14.82
C LEU A 245 5.68 -7.75 -15.38
N ALA A 246 6.69 -7.37 -14.58
CA ALA A 246 7.76 -6.46 -14.99
C ALA A 246 9.16 -7.00 -14.67
N PRO A 247 9.57 -8.16 -15.19
CA PRO A 247 10.81 -8.84 -14.80
C PRO A 247 12.10 -8.12 -15.24
N ALA A 248 12.01 -7.13 -16.14
CA ALA A 248 13.20 -6.60 -16.85
C ALA A 248 14.01 -5.54 -16.08
N ARG A 249 13.48 -4.90 -15.04
CA ARG A 249 14.15 -3.73 -14.40
C ARG A 249 15.02 -4.05 -13.19
N GLU A 250 14.74 -5.11 -12.45
CA GLU A 250 15.61 -5.52 -11.33
C GLU A 250 16.99 -6.04 -11.82
N ALA A 251 17.07 -6.52 -13.07
CA ALA A 251 18.33 -6.92 -13.68
C ALA A 251 19.23 -5.72 -14.00
N GLU A 252 18.67 -4.54 -14.19
CA GLU A 252 19.40 -3.31 -14.54
C GLU A 252 19.81 -2.54 -13.27
N GLU A 253 18.98 -2.46 -12.25
CA GLU A 253 19.33 -1.89 -10.94
C GLU A 253 20.32 -2.75 -10.15
N SER A 254 20.42 -4.04 -10.45
CA SER A 254 21.40 -4.95 -9.83
C SER A 254 22.77 -4.94 -10.50
N ARG A 255 22.96 -4.20 -11.60
CA ARG A 255 24.31 -4.00 -12.18
C ARG A 255 25.06 -2.96 -11.34
N PRO A 256 26.18 -3.32 -10.73
CA PRO A 256 26.99 -2.37 -9.98
C PRO A 256 27.47 -1.29 -10.96
N PHE A 257 27.46 -0.03 -10.50
CA PHE A 257 27.87 1.20 -11.20
C PHE A 257 29.32 1.17 -11.77
N GLY A 258 29.97 0.02 -11.76
CA GLY A 258 31.37 -0.18 -12.15
C GLY A 258 31.61 -0.87 -13.49
N GLU A 259 30.63 -1.39 -14.21
CA GLU A 259 30.86 -2.18 -15.43
C GLU A 259 30.73 -1.40 -16.76
N ILE A 260 30.38 -0.09 -16.71
CA ILE A 260 30.27 0.76 -17.91
C ILE A 260 31.64 1.43 -18.25
N ALA A 261 32.66 1.30 -17.44
CA ALA A 261 33.98 1.82 -17.74
C ALA A 261 34.94 0.68 -18.08
N VAL A 262 35.52 0.78 -19.26
CA VAL A 262 36.66 0.00 -19.82
C VAL A 262 36.25 -1.06 -20.85
N ASN A 263 35.80 -0.59 -22.01
CA ASN A 263 36.29 -1.19 -23.26
C ASN A 263 36.79 -0.09 -24.20
N THR A 264 37.76 0.69 -23.72
CA THR A 264 38.58 1.57 -24.55
C THR A 264 40.03 1.03 -24.54
N LYS A 265 40.21 -0.17 -25.13
CA LYS A 265 41.49 -0.62 -25.64
C LYS A 265 41.14 -1.38 -26.91
N GLU A 266 41.25 -0.64 -28.02
CA GLU A 266 41.65 -1.09 -29.36
C GLU A 266 41.22 -0.01 -30.35
N VAL A 267 42.08 1.01 -30.51
CA VAL A 267 42.46 1.62 -31.80
C VAL A 267 43.92 2.13 -31.64
#